data_6137e7b6ecc47e2cafecd1d08cb0e407
#
_entry.id   6137e7b6ecc47e2cafecd1d08cb0e407
#
_cell.length_a   1.000
_cell.length_b   1.000
_cell.length_c   1.000
_cell.angle_alpha   90.00
_cell.angle_beta   90.00
_cell.angle_gamma   90.00
#
_symmetry.space_group_name_H-M   'P 1'
#
loop_
_entity.id
_entity.type
_entity.pdbx_description
1 polymer ?
#
loop_
_entity_poly.entity_id
_entity_poly.type
_entity_poly.pdbx_seq_one_letter_code
_entity_poly.pdbx_strand_id
1 'polypeptide(L)'
;CIRDRCNLSDHGLGVMLIIRGPGGFSGGRVCDALVSHIDLFPTLCDLAKIEQPDFVDGTSLMPVLRDPKVTVNETAYSQYYRNHEGEPYMGYAMRTSTYRFVEWRDFNTGAVTARELYDHRENSTESANLIDEVSKTLVDELTAKLLKLHPRTPLSLTPSVHSNPSPGRFKVPISFVNQAKSEIMVYPISTRGRRGRARVLESGQAIKINARIGGVYVVESRDGKIHQIHSPTVPEKIITINRYKFF
;
A
#
# COMPACT_ATOMS: atom_id res chain seq x y z
N CYS A 1 -0.82 -21.70 -0.81
CA CYS A 1 0.31 -21.37 -1.69
C CYS A 1 1.53 -21.02 -0.86
N ILE A 2 2.40 -22.00 -0.60
CA ILE A 2 3.56 -21.86 0.31
C ILE A 2 4.68 -20.96 -0.31
N ARG A 3 4.57 -20.62 -1.60
CA ARG A 3 5.55 -19.78 -2.32
C ARG A 3 5.11 -18.35 -2.55
N ASP A 4 3.85 -18.04 -2.28
CA ASP A 4 3.35 -16.69 -2.50
C ASP A 4 3.60 -15.88 -1.23
N ARG A 5 4.43 -14.87 -1.33
CA ARG A 5 4.65 -13.86 -0.28
C ARG A 5 3.40 -12.97 -0.10
N CYS A 6 2.22 -13.58 -0.28
CA CYS A 6 0.93 -12.92 -0.23
C CYS A 6 0.33 -12.97 1.18
N ASN A 7 1.12 -12.69 2.20
CA ASN A 7 0.67 -12.66 3.59
C ASN A 7 1.48 -11.63 4.39
N LEU A 8 1.02 -11.38 5.60
CA LEU A 8 1.63 -10.44 6.54
C LEU A 8 2.49 -11.14 7.61
N SER A 9 2.86 -12.41 7.40
CA SER A 9 3.79 -13.14 8.26
C SER A 9 5.25 -12.82 7.94
N ASP A 10 6.15 -13.23 8.81
CA ASP A 10 7.60 -13.05 8.61
C ASP A 10 8.10 -13.78 7.33
N HIS A 11 7.51 -14.93 7.00
CA HIS A 11 7.79 -15.62 5.74
C HIS A 11 7.42 -14.81 4.49
N GLY A 12 6.43 -13.93 4.59
CA GLY A 12 6.03 -13.03 3.51
C GLY A 12 6.81 -11.73 3.47
N LEU A 13 7.09 -11.16 4.62
CA LEU A 13 7.63 -9.81 4.80
C LEU A 13 9.13 -9.79 5.10
N GLY A 14 9.66 -10.84 5.74
CA GLY A 14 11.08 -10.98 6.04
C GLY A 14 11.88 -11.25 4.78
N VAL A 15 12.43 -10.20 4.18
CA VAL A 15 13.28 -10.29 2.99
C VAL A 15 14.72 -9.98 3.35
N MET A 16 15.64 -10.66 2.69
CA MET A 16 17.06 -10.38 2.85
C MET A 16 17.40 -9.02 2.23
N LEU A 17 18.06 -8.16 3.01
CA LEU A 17 18.63 -6.90 2.55
C LEU A 17 20.14 -6.94 2.69
N ILE A 18 20.86 -6.84 1.56
CA ILE A 18 22.32 -6.76 1.53
C ILE A 18 22.70 -5.43 0.91
N ILE A 19 23.48 -4.63 1.65
CA ILE A 19 23.97 -3.34 1.18
C ILE A 19 25.49 -3.38 1.08
N ARG A 20 26.01 -3.08 -0.11
CA ARG A 20 27.42 -2.82 -0.35
C ARG A 20 27.58 -1.38 -0.81
N GLY A 21 28.13 -0.54 0.04
CA GLY A 21 28.35 0.86 -0.26
C GLY A 21 29.75 1.14 -0.83
N PRO A 22 29.96 2.29 -1.48
CA PRO A 22 31.27 2.77 -1.85
C PRO A 22 32.06 3.10 -0.59
N GLY A 23 33.33 2.79 -0.55
CA GLY A 23 34.37 3.00 0.44
C GLY A 23 33.95 3.47 1.86
N GLY A 24 34.40 2.76 2.88
CA GLY A 24 34.19 3.16 4.28
C GLY A 24 33.19 2.30 5.08
N PHE A 25 32.46 1.38 4.44
CA PHE A 25 31.70 0.37 5.16
C PHE A 25 32.53 -0.91 5.24
N SER A 26 32.88 -1.35 6.46
CA SER A 26 33.52 -2.66 6.65
C SER A 26 32.50 -3.75 6.29
N GLY A 27 32.88 -4.67 5.38
CA GLY A 27 32.04 -5.81 4.97
C GLY A 27 31.87 -6.85 6.08
N GLY A 28 30.95 -7.80 5.85
CA GLY A 28 30.74 -8.97 6.72
C GLY A 28 30.02 -8.68 8.03
N ARG A 29 29.35 -7.54 8.17
CA ARG A 29 28.55 -7.21 9.35
C ARG A 29 27.09 -7.65 9.17
N VAL A 30 26.49 -8.13 10.25
CA VAL A 30 25.07 -8.45 10.34
C VAL A 30 24.40 -7.41 11.26
N CYS A 31 23.19 -7.03 10.96
CA CYS A 31 22.40 -6.10 11.72
C CYS A 31 20.97 -6.60 11.85
N ASP A 32 20.43 -6.58 13.08
CA ASP A 32 19.07 -7.02 13.41
C ASP A 32 18.08 -5.83 13.51
N ALA A 33 18.50 -4.63 13.11
CA ALA A 33 17.62 -3.45 13.14
C ALA A 33 16.41 -3.65 12.23
N LEU A 34 15.25 -3.18 12.68
CA LEU A 34 14.04 -3.15 11.87
C LEU A 34 14.20 -2.11 10.76
N VAL A 35 14.07 -2.58 9.53
CA VAL A 35 14.17 -1.75 8.32
C VAL A 35 13.01 -2.03 7.37
N SER A 36 12.69 -1.08 6.52
CA SER A 36 11.63 -1.19 5.54
C SER A 36 12.15 -0.80 4.15
N HIS A 37 11.48 -1.24 3.09
CA HIS A 37 11.84 -0.84 1.73
C HIS A 37 11.75 0.68 1.49
N ILE A 38 10.88 1.39 2.22
CA ILE A 38 10.77 2.85 2.13
C ILE A 38 12.05 3.56 2.60
N ASP A 39 12.87 2.90 3.44
CA ASP A 39 14.12 3.44 3.98
C ASP A 39 15.26 3.44 2.93
N LEU A 40 15.09 2.71 1.83
CA LEU A 40 16.13 2.64 0.78
C LEU A 40 16.32 3.95 0.06
N PHE A 41 15.23 4.64 -0.28
CA PHE A 41 15.32 5.91 -1.02
C PHE A 41 16.05 7.00 -0.23
N PRO A 42 15.68 7.31 1.04
CA PRO A 42 16.42 8.29 1.84
C PRO A 42 17.86 7.86 2.09
N THR A 43 18.14 6.55 2.19
CA THR A 43 19.53 6.05 2.31
C THR A 43 20.34 6.36 1.06
N LEU A 44 19.76 6.20 -0.13
CA LEU A 44 20.42 6.53 -1.38
C LEU A 44 20.64 8.04 -1.53
N CYS A 45 19.70 8.88 -1.08
CA CYS A 45 19.86 10.32 -1.05
C CYS A 45 21.08 10.71 -0.19
N ASP A 46 21.18 10.17 1.02
CA ASP A 46 22.31 10.43 1.92
C ASP A 46 23.67 9.95 1.34
N LEU A 47 23.67 8.76 0.73
CA LEU A 47 24.88 8.22 0.07
C LEU A 47 25.33 9.11 -1.08
N ALA A 48 24.38 9.64 -1.85
CA ALA A 48 24.64 10.52 -2.97
C ALA A 48 24.85 11.99 -2.57
N LYS A 49 24.65 12.33 -1.28
CA LYS A 49 24.66 13.70 -0.75
C LYS A 49 23.66 14.62 -1.47
N ILE A 50 22.48 14.06 -1.76
CA ILE A 50 21.35 14.76 -2.37
C ILE A 50 20.33 15.03 -1.26
N GLU A 51 19.74 16.22 -1.28
CA GLU A 51 18.68 16.59 -0.34
C GLU A 51 17.45 15.66 -0.51
N GLN A 52 16.96 15.17 0.62
CA GLN A 52 15.79 14.30 0.63
C GLN A 52 14.52 15.13 0.40
N PRO A 53 13.63 14.71 -0.52
CA PRO A 53 12.34 15.39 -0.72
C PRO A 53 11.42 15.26 0.51
N ASP A 54 10.65 16.30 0.82
CA ASP A 54 9.74 16.37 1.99
C ASP A 54 8.62 15.31 2.01
N PHE A 55 8.34 14.68 0.88
CA PHE A 55 7.27 13.66 0.77
C PHE A 55 7.74 12.23 1.05
N VAL A 56 8.98 12.04 1.50
CA VAL A 56 9.54 10.71 1.76
C VAL A 56 9.30 10.32 3.22
N ASP A 57 8.58 9.22 3.42
CA ASP A 57 8.21 8.72 4.76
C ASP A 57 9.30 7.82 5.39
N GLY A 58 10.27 7.35 4.60
CA GLY A 58 11.33 6.44 5.07
C GLY A 58 12.41 7.14 5.89
N THR A 59 13.14 6.35 6.66
CA THR A 59 14.29 6.80 7.46
C THR A 59 15.58 6.29 6.85
N SER A 60 16.59 7.15 6.70
CA SER A 60 17.90 6.74 6.17
C SER A 60 18.56 5.68 7.04
N LEU A 61 19.06 4.61 6.41
CA LEU A 61 19.81 3.54 7.06
C LEU A 61 21.30 3.88 7.26
N MET A 62 21.73 5.08 6.93
CA MET A 62 23.12 5.48 7.10
C MET A 62 23.67 5.33 8.52
N PRO A 63 22.91 5.60 9.60
CA PRO A 63 23.36 5.33 10.96
C PRO A 63 23.65 3.83 11.19
N VAL A 64 22.77 2.96 10.75
CA VAL A 64 22.92 1.49 10.85
C VAL A 64 24.09 0.98 10.01
N LEU A 65 24.31 1.55 8.83
CA LEU A 65 25.44 1.18 7.99
C LEU A 65 26.80 1.57 8.60
N ARG A 66 26.82 2.59 9.45
CA ARG A 66 28.02 3.01 10.20
C ARG A 66 28.21 2.16 11.46
N ASP A 67 27.15 1.96 12.21
CA ASP A 67 27.13 1.14 13.44
C ASP A 67 25.90 0.22 13.45
N PRO A 68 26.06 -1.11 13.26
CA PRO A 68 24.96 -2.06 13.25
C PRO A 68 24.18 -2.17 14.56
N LYS A 69 24.66 -1.58 15.64
CA LYS A 69 23.98 -1.59 16.95
C LYS A 69 22.97 -0.45 17.11
N VAL A 70 22.98 0.51 16.16
CA VAL A 70 22.04 1.63 16.21
C VAL A 70 20.65 1.19 15.74
N THR A 71 19.61 1.65 16.42
CA THR A 71 18.22 1.48 16.02
C THR A 71 17.76 2.74 15.30
N VAL A 72 17.28 2.59 14.05
CA VAL A 72 16.70 3.69 13.26
C VAL A 72 15.20 3.69 13.29
N ASN A 73 14.58 2.51 13.37
CA ASN A 73 13.13 2.35 13.44
C ASN A 73 12.77 1.48 14.63
N GLU A 74 11.81 1.92 15.44
CA GLU A 74 11.22 1.09 16.51
C GLU A 74 10.24 0.06 15.98
N THR A 75 9.67 0.33 14.78
CA THR A 75 8.65 -0.48 14.15
C THR A 75 8.83 -0.50 12.64
N ALA A 76 8.50 -1.62 12.01
CA ALA A 76 8.32 -1.73 10.57
C ALA A 76 6.86 -2.07 10.27
N TYR A 77 6.29 -1.43 9.25
CA TYR A 77 4.89 -1.57 8.88
C TYR A 77 4.74 -2.19 7.51
N SER A 78 3.66 -2.93 7.34
CA SER A 78 3.28 -3.53 6.06
C SER A 78 1.77 -3.59 5.95
N GLN A 79 1.27 -3.53 4.72
CA GLN A 79 -0.14 -3.67 4.46
C GLN A 79 -0.36 -4.63 3.30
N TYR A 80 -1.46 -5.37 3.36
CA TYR A 80 -1.82 -6.33 2.33
C TYR A 80 -3.33 -6.41 2.14
N TYR A 81 -3.75 -6.24 0.88
CA TYR A 81 -5.13 -6.44 0.49
C TYR A 81 -5.42 -7.92 0.30
N ARG A 82 -6.54 -8.39 0.84
CA ARG A 82 -7.03 -9.75 0.64
C ARG A 82 -8.51 -9.72 0.26
N ASN A 83 -8.89 -10.51 -0.72
CA ASN A 83 -10.28 -10.86 -0.95
C ASN A 83 -10.51 -12.27 -0.42
N HIS A 84 -11.50 -12.45 0.44
CA HIS A 84 -11.89 -13.74 0.99
C HIS A 84 -13.39 -13.91 0.81
N GLU A 85 -13.79 -14.94 0.05
CA GLU A 85 -15.19 -15.26 -0.27
C GLU A 85 -15.99 -14.09 -0.88
N GLY A 86 -15.31 -13.23 -1.64
CA GLY A 86 -15.92 -12.07 -2.28
C GLY A 86 -15.88 -10.80 -1.44
N GLU A 87 -15.52 -10.89 -0.15
CA GLU A 87 -15.40 -9.74 0.74
C GLU A 87 -13.96 -9.20 0.77
N PRO A 88 -13.79 -7.88 0.62
CA PRO A 88 -12.48 -7.25 0.61
C PRO A 88 -12.00 -6.88 2.03
N TYR A 89 -10.78 -7.21 2.34
CA TYR A 89 -10.11 -6.87 3.61
C TYR A 89 -8.78 -6.19 3.35
N MET A 90 -8.38 -5.32 4.28
CA MET A 90 -7.03 -4.77 4.35
C MET A 90 -6.38 -5.21 5.67
N GLY A 91 -5.28 -5.93 5.54
CA GLY A 91 -4.44 -6.28 6.68
C GLY A 91 -3.36 -5.22 6.89
N TYR A 92 -3.14 -4.85 8.13
CA TYR A 92 -2.06 -3.97 8.56
C TYR A 92 -1.21 -4.71 9.57
N ALA A 93 0.06 -4.90 9.24
CA ALA A 93 1.04 -5.53 10.13
C ALA A 93 2.03 -4.50 10.67
N MET A 94 2.31 -4.61 11.94
CA MET A 94 3.36 -3.86 12.62
C MET A 94 4.34 -4.86 13.27
N ARG A 95 5.61 -4.76 12.91
CA ARG A 95 6.72 -5.51 13.51
C ARG A 95 7.46 -4.59 14.48
N THR A 96 7.56 -5.01 15.72
CA THR A 96 8.44 -4.42 16.74
C THR A 96 9.65 -5.34 16.95
N SER A 97 10.58 -4.99 17.80
CA SER A 97 11.68 -5.90 18.17
C SER A 97 11.18 -7.23 18.76
N THR A 98 10.02 -7.22 19.43
CA THR A 98 9.47 -8.35 20.17
C THR A 98 8.31 -9.01 19.48
N TYR A 99 7.38 -8.23 18.94
CA TYR A 99 6.09 -8.73 18.46
C TYR A 99 5.85 -8.40 17.00
N ARG A 100 5.11 -9.27 16.32
CA ARG A 100 4.35 -8.93 15.14
C ARG A 100 2.87 -8.85 15.52
N PHE A 101 2.26 -7.71 15.29
CA PHE A 101 0.84 -7.46 15.47
C PHE A 101 0.17 -7.19 14.14
N VAL A 102 -0.92 -7.89 13.87
CA VAL A 102 -1.69 -7.73 12.62
C VAL A 102 -3.13 -7.40 12.96
N GLU A 103 -3.69 -6.44 12.27
CA GLU A 103 -5.12 -6.11 12.34
C GLU A 103 -5.72 -6.21 10.94
N TRP A 104 -6.68 -7.11 10.76
CA TRP A 104 -7.49 -7.23 9.56
C TRP A 104 -8.73 -6.37 9.68
N ARG A 105 -8.99 -5.57 8.68
CA ARG A 105 -10.12 -4.64 8.65
C ARG A 105 -10.93 -4.85 7.40
N ASP A 106 -12.24 -4.79 7.54
CA ASP A 106 -13.14 -4.67 6.39
C ASP A 106 -12.74 -3.45 5.56
N PHE A 107 -12.57 -3.64 4.27
CA PHE A 107 -12.03 -2.62 3.38
C PHE A 107 -12.97 -1.42 3.22
N ASN A 108 -14.27 -1.64 3.27
CA ASN A 108 -15.28 -0.62 3.03
C ASN A 108 -15.61 0.20 4.28
N THR A 109 -15.62 -0.45 5.45
CA THR A 109 -16.05 0.15 6.71
C THR A 109 -14.91 0.52 7.63
N GLY A 110 -13.73 -0.08 7.45
CA GLY A 110 -12.61 0.03 8.37
C GLY A 110 -12.79 -0.75 9.69
N ALA A 111 -13.89 -1.49 9.83
CA ALA A 111 -14.18 -2.29 11.01
C ALA A 111 -13.14 -3.42 11.15
N VAL A 112 -12.67 -3.65 12.37
CA VAL A 112 -11.73 -4.74 12.67
C VAL A 112 -12.47 -6.06 12.64
N THR A 113 -12.00 -7.00 11.83
CA THR A 113 -12.59 -8.33 11.66
C THR A 113 -11.77 -9.43 12.34
N ALA A 114 -10.45 -9.25 12.40
CA ALA A 114 -9.55 -10.20 13.06
C ALA A 114 -8.26 -9.53 13.51
N ARG A 115 -7.58 -10.15 14.49
CA ARG A 115 -6.23 -9.77 14.94
C ARG A 115 -5.34 -10.99 15.05
N GLU A 116 -4.06 -10.76 14.86
CA GLU A 116 -3.02 -11.76 15.07
C GLU A 116 -1.89 -11.14 15.87
N LEU A 117 -1.31 -11.92 16.78
CA LEU A 117 -0.14 -11.55 17.55
C LEU A 117 0.84 -12.72 17.63
N TYR A 118 2.09 -12.43 17.28
CA TYR A 118 3.19 -13.39 17.33
C TYR A 118 4.36 -12.84 18.14
N ASP A 119 4.93 -13.69 19.00
CA ASP A 119 6.09 -13.34 19.83
C ASP A 119 7.36 -13.87 19.17
N HIS A 120 8.28 -12.98 18.87
CA HIS A 120 9.55 -13.31 18.22
C HIS A 120 10.72 -13.52 19.17
N ARG A 121 10.50 -13.45 20.49
CA ARG A 121 11.56 -13.70 21.47
C ARG A 121 11.97 -15.16 21.50
N GLU A 122 11.00 -16.06 21.41
CA GLU A 122 11.21 -17.51 21.53
C GLU A 122 10.86 -18.28 20.25
N ASN A 123 10.01 -17.71 19.39
CA ASN A 123 9.51 -18.40 18.20
C ASN A 123 9.39 -17.45 16.99
N SER A 124 10.39 -17.47 16.14
CA SER A 124 10.39 -16.72 14.88
C SER A 124 9.49 -17.31 13.78
N THR A 125 8.92 -18.51 14.01
CA THR A 125 8.14 -19.21 12.96
C THR A 125 6.69 -18.77 12.88
N GLU A 126 6.20 -17.96 13.82
CA GLU A 126 4.82 -17.45 13.84
C GLU A 126 3.77 -18.59 13.74
N SER A 127 4.01 -19.71 14.43
CA SER A 127 3.19 -20.90 14.33
C SER A 127 1.90 -20.85 15.17
N ALA A 128 1.84 -19.96 16.16
CA ALA A 128 0.68 -19.82 17.05
C ALA A 128 0.28 -18.34 17.17
N ASN A 129 -1.01 -18.04 16.96
CA ASN A 129 -1.57 -16.74 17.21
C ASN A 129 -1.86 -16.57 18.72
N LEU A 130 -1.17 -15.67 19.37
CA LEU A 130 -1.23 -15.44 20.82
C LEU A 130 -2.25 -14.36 21.22
N ILE A 131 -3.07 -13.87 20.30
CA ILE A 131 -3.94 -12.72 20.52
C ILE A 131 -4.89 -12.88 21.72
N ASP A 132 -5.38 -14.10 21.92
CA ASP A 132 -6.32 -14.44 23.00
C ASP A 132 -5.61 -14.86 24.28
N GLU A 133 -4.29 -15.07 24.26
CA GLU A 133 -3.48 -15.53 25.39
C GLU A 133 -2.77 -14.39 26.14
N VAL A 134 -2.65 -13.22 25.50
CA VAL A 134 -1.96 -12.06 26.08
C VAL A 134 -2.92 -11.12 26.81
N SER A 135 -2.35 -10.24 27.64
CA SER A 135 -3.14 -9.24 28.36
C SER A 135 -3.79 -8.23 27.40
N LYS A 136 -5.01 -7.82 27.73
CA LYS A 136 -5.72 -6.76 26.99
C LYS A 136 -4.88 -5.48 26.91
N THR A 137 -4.15 -5.14 27.95
CA THR A 137 -3.28 -3.96 28.00
C THR A 137 -2.24 -3.97 26.88
N LEU A 138 -1.58 -5.11 26.64
CA LEU A 138 -0.61 -5.25 25.55
C LEU A 138 -1.28 -5.07 24.19
N VAL A 139 -2.45 -5.67 23.99
CA VAL A 139 -3.21 -5.52 22.72
C VAL A 139 -3.60 -4.06 22.51
N ASP A 140 -4.04 -3.37 23.53
CA ASP A 140 -4.43 -1.96 23.45
C ASP A 140 -3.22 -1.06 23.15
N GLU A 141 -2.06 -1.32 23.73
CA GLU A 141 -0.81 -0.61 23.45
C GLU A 141 -0.36 -0.80 21.99
N LEU A 142 -0.34 -2.04 21.51
CA LEU A 142 0.03 -2.34 20.11
C LEU A 142 -0.96 -1.75 19.13
N THR A 143 -2.26 -1.82 19.47
CA THR A 143 -3.32 -1.18 18.68
C THR A 143 -3.11 0.33 18.60
N ALA A 144 -2.82 0.99 19.73
CA ALA A 144 -2.58 2.43 19.76
C ALA A 144 -1.36 2.83 18.91
N LYS A 145 -0.29 2.04 18.94
CA LYS A 145 0.88 2.24 18.06
C LYS A 145 0.52 2.10 16.57
N LEU A 146 -0.22 1.06 16.21
CA LEU A 146 -0.65 0.83 14.83
C LEU A 146 -1.55 1.96 14.32
N LEU A 147 -2.47 2.45 15.16
CA LEU A 147 -3.42 3.51 14.80
C LEU A 147 -2.78 4.87 14.57
N LYS A 148 -1.60 5.14 15.10
CA LYS A 148 -0.87 6.39 14.82
C LYS A 148 -0.53 6.52 13.34
N LEU A 149 -0.20 5.43 12.67
CA LEU A 149 0.16 5.43 11.27
C LEU A 149 -1.02 5.00 10.36
N HIS A 150 -1.81 4.06 10.82
CA HIS A 150 -2.95 3.49 10.08
C HIS A 150 -4.25 3.66 10.88
N PRO A 151 -4.84 4.86 10.92
CA PRO A 151 -6.13 5.09 11.59
C PRO A 151 -7.22 4.22 10.95
N ARG A 152 -8.24 3.83 11.75
CA ARG A 152 -9.38 3.04 11.27
C ARG A 152 -10.38 3.91 10.51
N THR A 153 -9.91 4.69 9.59
CA THR A 153 -10.80 5.33 8.62
C THR A 153 -11.26 4.28 7.63
N PRO A 154 -12.54 4.30 7.23
CA PRO A 154 -12.96 3.57 6.05
C PRO A 154 -11.96 3.88 4.95
N LEU A 155 -11.44 2.87 4.28
CA LEU A 155 -10.76 3.05 3.01
C LEU A 155 -11.83 3.38 1.97
N SER A 156 -12.71 4.35 2.30
CA SER A 156 -13.42 5.02 1.25
C SER A 156 -12.31 5.56 0.40
N LEU A 157 -12.16 4.97 -0.77
CA LEU A 157 -11.41 5.53 -1.86
C LEU A 157 -12.10 6.84 -2.28
N THR A 158 -12.17 7.80 -1.38
CA THR A 158 -12.01 9.17 -1.80
C THR A 158 -10.54 9.24 -2.16
N PRO A 159 -10.20 8.98 -3.42
CA PRO A 159 -8.80 9.01 -3.75
C PRO A 159 -8.36 10.44 -3.53
N SER A 160 -7.41 10.64 -2.67
CA SER A 160 -6.44 11.70 -2.88
C SER A 160 -5.62 11.31 -4.12
N VAL A 161 -6.32 10.90 -5.18
CA VAL A 161 -5.71 10.56 -6.46
C VAL A 161 -5.40 11.88 -7.11
N HIS A 162 -4.19 12.33 -6.88
CA HIS A 162 -3.64 13.41 -7.65
C HIS A 162 -3.16 12.84 -8.99
N SER A 163 -3.64 13.40 -10.10
CA SER A 163 -2.99 13.16 -11.39
C SER A 163 -1.55 13.67 -11.26
N ASN A 164 -0.62 13.01 -11.94
CA ASN A 164 0.76 13.47 -12.04
C ASN A 164 0.78 15.00 -12.24
N PRO A 165 1.54 15.77 -11.42
CA PRO A 165 1.63 17.23 -11.55
C PRO A 165 2.09 17.69 -12.92
N SER A 166 2.72 16.82 -13.70
CA SER A 166 3.07 17.05 -15.10
C SER A 166 2.52 15.94 -15.99
N PRO A 167 1.20 15.86 -16.23
CA PRO A 167 0.67 14.91 -17.19
C PRO A 167 1.30 15.21 -18.55
N GLY A 168 1.83 14.17 -19.19
CA GLY A 168 2.51 14.30 -20.49
C GLY A 168 1.69 15.08 -21.50
N ARG A 169 2.35 15.81 -22.42
CA ARG A 169 1.69 16.53 -23.51
C ARG A 169 0.93 15.61 -24.45
N PHE A 170 1.26 14.33 -24.47
CA PHE A 170 0.70 13.34 -25.37
C PHE A 170 -0.66 12.84 -24.85
N LYS A 171 -1.62 12.80 -25.77
CA LYS A 171 -2.92 12.19 -25.55
C LYS A 171 -2.93 10.82 -26.24
N VAL A 172 -3.48 9.84 -25.55
CA VAL A 172 -3.67 8.48 -26.08
C VAL A 172 -5.15 8.15 -26.07
N PRO A 173 -5.66 7.49 -27.12
CA PRO A 173 -7.02 7.03 -27.12
C PRO A 173 -7.17 5.89 -26.12
N ILE A 174 -8.15 5.96 -25.22
CA ILE A 174 -8.57 4.88 -24.35
C ILE A 174 -10.07 4.68 -24.51
N SER A 175 -10.51 3.43 -24.40
CA SER A 175 -11.92 3.07 -24.45
C SER A 175 -12.35 2.50 -23.12
N PHE A 176 -13.42 3.02 -22.54
CA PHE A 176 -14.11 2.42 -21.41
C PHE A 176 -15.34 1.69 -21.91
N VAL A 177 -15.49 0.43 -21.51
CA VAL A 177 -16.64 -0.42 -21.86
C VAL A 177 -17.34 -0.83 -20.59
N ASN A 178 -18.60 -0.45 -20.43
CA ASN A 178 -19.41 -0.85 -19.29
C ASN A 178 -20.04 -2.22 -19.52
N GLN A 179 -19.50 -3.27 -18.96
CA GLN A 179 -20.08 -4.61 -18.94
C GLN A 179 -20.82 -4.91 -17.61
N ALA A 180 -20.90 -3.95 -16.70
CA ALA A 180 -21.72 -4.07 -15.50
C ALA A 180 -23.21 -3.96 -15.85
N LYS A 181 -24.08 -4.50 -14.98
CA LYS A 181 -25.53 -4.42 -15.16
C LYS A 181 -26.12 -3.06 -14.78
N SER A 182 -25.32 -2.16 -14.22
CA SER A 182 -25.72 -0.83 -13.76
C SER A 182 -24.98 0.26 -14.50
N GLU A 183 -25.53 1.45 -14.47
CA GLU A 183 -24.91 2.68 -14.94
C GLU A 183 -23.61 2.97 -14.18
N ILE A 184 -22.59 3.41 -14.89
CA ILE A 184 -21.32 3.86 -14.32
C ILE A 184 -21.00 5.27 -14.80
N MET A 185 -20.21 5.98 -13.98
CA MET A 185 -19.69 7.30 -14.30
C MET A 185 -18.18 7.24 -14.45
N VAL A 186 -17.65 7.82 -15.53
CA VAL A 186 -16.20 7.96 -15.76
C VAL A 186 -15.86 9.44 -15.75
N TYR A 187 -14.93 9.84 -14.88
CA TYR A 187 -14.51 11.24 -14.80
C TYR A 187 -13.00 11.37 -14.59
N PRO A 188 -12.39 12.40 -15.20
CA PRO A 188 -10.98 12.70 -14.97
C PRO A 188 -10.79 13.37 -13.61
N ILE A 189 -9.62 13.13 -13.02
CA ILE A 189 -9.15 13.84 -11.83
C ILE A 189 -8.11 14.89 -12.25
N SER A 190 -8.26 16.11 -11.76
CA SER A 190 -7.29 17.17 -11.98
C SER A 190 -6.02 16.97 -11.13
N THR A 191 -4.96 17.70 -11.44
CA THR A 191 -3.72 17.75 -10.65
C THR A 191 -3.93 18.22 -9.20
N ARG A 192 -5.06 18.87 -8.91
CA ARG A 192 -5.46 19.31 -7.57
C ARG A 192 -6.47 18.37 -6.92
N GLY A 193 -6.62 17.12 -7.42
CA GLY A 193 -7.55 16.14 -6.89
C GLY A 193 -9.04 16.41 -7.17
N ARG A 194 -9.39 17.43 -7.95
CA ARG A 194 -10.79 17.77 -8.25
C ARG A 194 -11.35 16.90 -9.36
N ARG A 195 -12.58 16.42 -9.20
CA ARG A 195 -13.33 15.70 -10.23
C ARG A 195 -13.65 16.62 -11.40
N GLY A 196 -13.39 16.16 -12.62
CA GLY A 196 -13.84 16.82 -13.83
C GLY A 196 -15.25 16.40 -14.23
N ARG A 197 -15.69 16.77 -15.43
CA ARG A 197 -17.03 16.43 -15.91
C ARG A 197 -17.15 14.91 -16.09
N ALA A 198 -18.15 14.34 -15.43
CA ALA A 198 -18.48 12.93 -15.56
C ALA A 198 -19.05 12.61 -16.94
N ARG A 199 -18.76 11.42 -17.43
CA ARG A 199 -19.40 10.78 -18.57
C ARG A 199 -20.11 9.54 -18.07
N VAL A 200 -21.39 9.48 -18.30
CA VAL A 200 -22.26 8.38 -17.90
C VAL A 200 -22.26 7.33 -18.99
N LEU A 201 -22.11 6.07 -18.60
CA LEU A 201 -22.21 4.89 -19.49
C LEU A 201 -23.26 3.95 -18.92
N GLU A 202 -24.28 3.69 -19.69
CA GLU A 202 -25.25 2.64 -19.41
C GLU A 202 -24.64 1.24 -19.61
N SER A 203 -25.32 0.21 -19.13
CA SER A 203 -24.89 -1.17 -19.33
C SER A 203 -24.73 -1.47 -20.83
N GLY A 204 -23.59 -2.05 -21.21
CA GLY A 204 -23.24 -2.36 -22.59
C GLY A 204 -22.67 -1.20 -23.40
N GLN A 205 -22.70 0.03 -22.89
CA GLN A 205 -22.15 1.19 -23.61
C GLN A 205 -20.63 1.25 -23.54
N ALA A 206 -20.05 1.84 -24.58
CA ALA A 206 -18.62 2.14 -24.66
C ALA A 206 -18.39 3.62 -24.99
N ILE A 207 -17.32 4.20 -24.44
CA ILE A 207 -16.87 5.54 -24.78
C ILE A 207 -15.39 5.55 -25.05
N LYS A 208 -15.00 6.22 -26.13
CA LYS A 208 -13.59 6.50 -26.45
C LYS A 208 -13.25 7.93 -26.07
N ILE A 209 -12.18 8.09 -25.29
CA ILE A 209 -11.67 9.40 -24.87
C ILE A 209 -10.19 9.53 -25.21
N ASN A 210 -9.75 10.74 -25.54
CA ASN A 210 -8.34 11.07 -25.69
C ASN A 210 -7.77 11.46 -24.33
N ALA A 211 -7.20 10.49 -23.63
CA ALA A 211 -6.65 10.66 -22.30
C ALA A 211 -5.20 11.17 -22.35
N ARG A 212 -4.83 12.02 -21.42
CA ARG A 212 -3.41 12.39 -21.23
C ARG A 212 -2.66 11.26 -20.55
N ILE A 213 -1.45 10.95 -21.00
CA ILE A 213 -0.56 10.02 -20.30
C ILE A 213 -0.28 10.56 -18.92
N GLY A 214 -0.43 9.71 -17.88
CA GLY A 214 -0.31 10.11 -16.47
C GLY A 214 -1.53 10.85 -15.90
N GLY A 215 -2.57 11.10 -16.72
CA GLY A 215 -3.87 11.55 -16.22
C GLY A 215 -4.57 10.42 -15.46
N VAL A 216 -5.41 10.75 -14.49
CA VAL A 216 -6.16 9.77 -13.69
C VAL A 216 -7.63 9.85 -14.03
N TYR A 217 -8.24 8.70 -14.22
CA TYR A 217 -9.67 8.53 -14.48
C TYR A 217 -10.27 7.63 -13.42
N VAL A 218 -11.39 8.03 -12.87
CA VAL A 218 -12.13 7.26 -11.86
C VAL A 218 -13.42 6.76 -12.47
N VAL A 219 -13.72 5.49 -12.24
CA VAL A 219 -14.96 4.82 -12.60
C VAL A 219 -15.75 4.56 -11.33
N GLU A 220 -16.96 5.10 -11.27
CA GLU A 220 -17.81 5.09 -10.08
C GLU A 220 -19.23 4.70 -10.48
N SER A 221 -19.94 3.92 -9.66
CA SER A 221 -21.37 3.68 -9.82
C SER A 221 -22.19 4.85 -9.24
N ARG A 222 -23.48 4.90 -9.59
CA ARG A 222 -24.38 5.99 -9.19
C ARG A 222 -24.55 6.13 -7.67
N ASP A 223 -24.35 5.04 -6.94
CA ASP A 223 -24.36 5.03 -5.47
C ASP A 223 -23.05 5.49 -4.83
N GLY A 224 -22.11 6.01 -5.63
CA GLY A 224 -20.83 6.53 -5.17
C GLY A 224 -19.73 5.48 -4.95
N LYS A 225 -20.00 4.22 -5.28
CA LYS A 225 -18.99 3.15 -5.16
C LYS A 225 -18.00 3.24 -6.30
N ILE A 226 -16.70 3.38 -5.97
CA ILE A 226 -15.62 3.38 -6.96
C ILE A 226 -15.33 1.95 -7.40
N HIS A 227 -15.37 1.72 -8.70
CA HIS A 227 -15.09 0.43 -9.31
C HIS A 227 -13.65 0.31 -9.80
N GLN A 228 -13.08 1.39 -10.29
CA GLN A 228 -11.74 1.37 -10.88
C GLN A 228 -11.11 2.75 -10.93
N ILE A 229 -9.80 2.80 -10.76
CA ILE A 229 -8.97 3.97 -11.02
C ILE A 229 -8.00 3.58 -12.14
N HIS A 230 -7.90 4.40 -13.16
CA HIS A 230 -7.06 4.14 -14.31
C HIS A 230 -6.17 5.32 -14.66
N SER A 231 -4.89 5.04 -14.90
CA SER A 231 -3.93 6.01 -15.41
C SER A 231 -3.32 5.47 -16.71
N PRO A 232 -3.60 6.07 -17.87
CA PRO A 232 -3.06 5.61 -19.13
C PRO A 232 -1.56 5.83 -19.20
N THR A 233 -0.83 4.77 -19.54
CA THR A 233 0.63 4.78 -19.67
C THR A 233 1.11 4.49 -21.08
N VAL A 234 0.25 3.89 -21.93
CA VAL A 234 0.57 3.48 -23.30
C VAL A 234 -0.64 3.72 -24.24
N PRO A 235 -0.41 3.84 -25.56
CA PRO A 235 -1.50 3.95 -26.53
C PRO A 235 -2.39 2.71 -26.56
N GLU A 236 -3.66 2.93 -26.82
CA GLU A 236 -4.72 1.93 -26.99
C GLU A 236 -4.86 0.88 -25.90
N LYS A 237 -5.69 1.19 -24.92
CA LYS A 237 -6.18 0.19 -23.98
C LYS A 237 -7.70 0.23 -23.93
N ILE A 238 -8.31 -0.95 -24.11
CA ILE A 238 -9.73 -1.14 -23.82
C ILE A 238 -9.84 -1.47 -22.34
N ILE A 239 -10.56 -0.64 -21.60
CA ILE A 239 -10.82 -0.82 -20.18
C ILE A 239 -12.23 -1.38 -20.07
N THR A 240 -12.31 -2.67 -19.76
CA THR A 240 -13.58 -3.36 -19.55
C THR A 240 -13.91 -3.32 -18.06
N ILE A 241 -15.09 -2.81 -17.74
CA ILE A 241 -15.58 -2.71 -16.36
C ILE A 241 -16.59 -3.83 -16.16
N ASN A 242 -16.17 -4.85 -15.45
CA ASN A 242 -16.98 -6.00 -15.04
C ASN A 242 -17.42 -5.82 -13.58
N ARG A 243 -18.48 -6.53 -13.17
CA ARG A 243 -19.03 -6.44 -11.81
C ARG A 243 -18.01 -6.71 -10.68
N TYR A 244 -16.91 -7.41 -10.95
CA TYR A 244 -15.91 -7.79 -9.95
C TYR A 244 -14.54 -8.02 -10.62
N LYS A 245 -13.70 -7.02 -10.69
CA LYS A 245 -12.26 -7.21 -10.70
C LYS A 245 -11.62 -6.05 -9.95
N PHE A 246 -11.34 -6.30 -8.68
CA PHE A 246 -10.37 -5.52 -7.94
C PHE A 246 -8.98 -6.08 -8.32
N PHE A 247 -8.09 -5.21 -8.70
CA PHE A 247 -6.67 -5.52 -8.82
C PHE A 247 -5.95 -5.17 -7.53
#